data_d60850aca4a5e6e1aeaed8e17e871751
#
_entry.id   d60850aca4a5e6e1aeaed8e17e871751
#
_cell.length_a   1.000
_cell.length_b   1.000
_cell.length_c   1.000
_cell.angle_alpha   90.00
_cell.angle_beta   90.00
_cell.angle_gamma   90.00
#
_symmetry.space_group_name_H-M   'P 1'
#
loop_
_entity.id
_entity.type
_entity.pdbx_description
1 polymer ?
#
loop_
_entity_poly.entity_id
_entity_poly.type
_entity_poly.pdbx_seq_one_letter_code
_entity_poly.pdbx_strand_id
1 'polypeptide(L)'
;MSTPSPAHKRKRGDDSPSARSLAREEGVLERVAPDGDVIFVLGGGTDKVQVQSSIMKSASPVFSAMLAGHFREGQMLQDATASGQPVEIPLPGDDFEAFKLICIAIHRQASTTQYCPSEEVLMRVLQIADKYNLVDSVFLSMEFWARKYVPDPTLNHFLLMIICHQIKSQELFQLFSRSLVLNHGGSFMSLAAENEQHICDSVPRGTIYKLACALEEMRATMMRRITKFINAELMARFNNGHSDNEMSSDILPYYRLLRGVLDSYSRNPGLHSVGNDYSISDLTSQILKIETSFPAERSYNRTAPNAIPVYMALLRRLRGLNENFVGLCLDCLEVDKLDFDCRGVHK
;
A
#
# COMPACT_ATOMS: atom_id res chain seq x y z
N MET A 1 42.61 -0.37 -75.46
CA MET A 1 41.45 -1.15 -75.90
C MET A 1 40.78 -1.63 -74.62
N SER A 2 39.85 -0.89 -74.12
CA SER A 2 39.15 -1.21 -72.82
C SER A 2 37.68 -1.16 -73.16
N THR A 3 37.02 -2.29 -72.96
CA THR A 3 35.59 -2.46 -73.15
C THR A 3 34.84 -2.00 -71.91
N PRO A 4 33.70 -1.33 -72.04
CA PRO A 4 32.90 -0.91 -70.89
C PRO A 4 31.92 -2.03 -70.44
N SER A 5 31.79 -2.18 -69.12
CA SER A 5 30.89 -3.09 -68.44
C SER A 5 29.45 -2.51 -68.38
N PRO A 6 28.39 -3.33 -68.42
CA PRO A 6 27.03 -2.85 -68.55
C PRO A 6 26.43 -2.44 -67.23
N ALA A 7 25.60 -1.39 -67.28
CA ALA A 7 24.83 -0.79 -66.16
C ALA A 7 23.75 -1.72 -65.66
N HIS A 8 23.77 -1.97 -64.34
CA HIS A 8 22.66 -2.62 -63.59
C HIS A 8 21.51 -1.63 -63.46
N LYS A 9 20.37 -1.94 -64.03
CA LYS A 9 19.07 -1.33 -63.82
C LYS A 9 18.60 -1.72 -62.42
N ARG A 10 18.49 -0.74 -61.51
CA ARG A 10 17.76 -0.88 -60.24
C ARG A 10 16.26 -0.92 -60.52
N LYS A 11 15.62 -2.05 -60.22
CA LYS A 11 14.16 -2.14 -60.06
C LYS A 11 13.74 -1.29 -58.86
N ARG A 12 12.86 -0.31 -59.09
CA ARG A 12 12.08 0.34 -58.04
C ARG A 12 11.12 -0.73 -57.50
N GLY A 13 11.31 -1.12 -56.26
CA GLY A 13 10.31 -1.85 -55.50
C GLY A 13 9.14 -0.91 -55.21
N ASP A 14 7.98 -1.36 -55.56
CA ASP A 14 6.67 -0.78 -55.26
C ASP A 14 6.40 -1.07 -53.77
N ASP A 15 6.82 -0.17 -52.88
CA ASP A 15 6.43 -0.18 -51.45
C ASP A 15 5.04 0.41 -51.33
N SER A 16 4.03 -0.35 -51.72
CA SER A 16 2.67 -0.17 -51.23
C SER A 16 2.67 -0.50 -49.75
N PRO A 17 2.23 0.40 -48.84
CA PRO A 17 2.08 0.05 -47.44
C PRO A 17 1.05 -1.06 -47.34
N SER A 18 1.56 -2.24 -46.98
CA SER A 18 0.72 -3.39 -46.59
C SER A 18 -0.29 -2.89 -45.58
N ALA A 19 -1.55 -2.95 -45.96
CA ALA A 19 -2.67 -2.78 -45.06
C ALA A 19 -2.55 -3.87 -43.99
N ARG A 20 -1.83 -3.55 -42.89
CA ARG A 20 -2.03 -4.24 -41.65
C ARG A 20 -3.48 -4.01 -41.29
N SER A 21 -4.29 -5.00 -41.55
CA SER A 21 -5.67 -5.08 -41.07
C SER A 21 -5.64 -4.70 -39.61
N LEU A 22 -6.28 -3.58 -39.26
CA LEU A 22 -6.74 -3.26 -37.95
C LEU A 22 -7.72 -4.42 -37.60
N ALA A 23 -7.18 -5.50 -37.05
CA ALA A 23 -7.97 -6.45 -36.34
C ALA A 23 -8.63 -5.61 -35.23
N ARG A 24 -9.91 -5.29 -35.37
CA ARG A 24 -10.74 -4.81 -34.27
C ARG A 24 -10.58 -5.88 -33.21
N GLU A 25 -9.91 -5.55 -32.12
CA GLU A 25 -9.94 -6.39 -30.91
C GLU A 25 -11.42 -6.53 -30.56
N GLU A 26 -11.94 -7.75 -30.63
CA GLU A 26 -13.30 -8.03 -30.20
C GLU A 26 -13.35 -7.75 -28.71
N GLY A 27 -14.17 -6.74 -28.32
CA GLY A 27 -14.31 -6.34 -26.92
C GLY A 27 -14.86 -7.47 -26.05
N VAL A 28 -14.50 -7.47 -24.79
CA VAL A 28 -14.94 -8.47 -23.81
C VAL A 28 -16.35 -8.14 -23.33
N LEU A 29 -17.25 -9.12 -23.29
CA LEU A 29 -18.54 -9.04 -22.61
C LEU A 29 -18.49 -9.87 -21.32
N GLU A 30 -18.40 -9.22 -20.19
CA GLU A 30 -18.51 -9.85 -18.87
C GLU A 30 -19.98 -9.88 -18.43
N ARG A 31 -20.52 -11.06 -18.15
CA ARG A 31 -21.90 -11.24 -17.70
C ARG A 31 -21.95 -11.46 -16.20
N VAL A 32 -21.89 -10.37 -15.44
CA VAL A 32 -22.03 -10.41 -13.99
C VAL A 32 -23.44 -10.86 -13.58
N ALA A 33 -24.45 -10.42 -14.33
CA ALA A 33 -25.82 -10.94 -14.23
C ALA A 33 -26.25 -11.44 -15.62
N PRO A 34 -26.28 -12.75 -15.89
CA PRO A 34 -26.66 -13.28 -17.20
C PRO A 34 -28.05 -12.82 -17.69
N ASP A 35 -28.99 -12.64 -16.76
CA ASP A 35 -30.34 -12.12 -17.01
C ASP A 35 -30.45 -10.61 -16.77
N GLY A 36 -29.30 -9.91 -16.74
CA GLY A 36 -29.23 -8.47 -16.51
C GLY A 36 -29.86 -7.68 -17.65
N ASP A 37 -30.58 -6.63 -17.27
CA ASP A 37 -31.33 -5.74 -18.15
C ASP A 37 -30.51 -4.54 -18.65
N VAL A 38 -29.28 -4.34 -18.15
CA VAL A 38 -28.35 -3.28 -18.52
C VAL A 38 -26.99 -3.83 -18.92
N ILE A 39 -26.41 -3.31 -19.98
CA ILE A 39 -25.04 -3.52 -20.42
C ILE A 39 -24.32 -2.18 -20.39
N PHE A 40 -23.37 -2.01 -19.48
CA PHE A 40 -22.48 -0.85 -19.49
C PHE A 40 -21.35 -1.06 -20.49
N VAL A 41 -21.13 -0.05 -21.35
CA VAL A 41 -20.10 -0.01 -22.38
C VAL A 41 -18.96 0.89 -21.89
N LEU A 42 -17.79 0.34 -21.66
CA LEU A 42 -16.69 0.97 -20.92
C LEU A 42 -15.51 1.35 -21.79
N GLY A 43 -14.66 2.24 -21.28
CA GLY A 43 -13.43 2.65 -21.94
C GLY A 43 -13.63 3.12 -23.38
N GLY A 44 -12.87 2.54 -24.30
CA GLY A 44 -12.94 2.86 -25.74
C GLY A 44 -14.20 2.39 -26.49
N GLY A 45 -15.23 1.86 -25.78
CA GLY A 45 -16.49 1.44 -26.38
C GLY A 45 -16.51 -0.02 -26.83
N THR A 46 -15.51 -0.81 -26.46
CA THR A 46 -15.41 -2.23 -26.84
C THR A 46 -15.81 -3.16 -25.72
N ASP A 47 -15.39 -2.85 -24.49
CA ASP A 47 -15.59 -3.72 -23.32
C ASP A 47 -16.93 -3.46 -22.66
N LYS A 48 -17.60 -4.52 -22.25
CA LYS A 48 -18.99 -4.49 -21.78
C LYS A 48 -19.17 -5.30 -20.50
N VAL A 49 -20.02 -4.78 -19.60
CA VAL A 49 -20.42 -5.48 -18.37
C VAL A 49 -21.94 -5.53 -18.30
N GLN A 50 -22.51 -6.74 -18.29
CA GLN A 50 -23.95 -6.96 -18.14
C GLN A 50 -24.32 -7.14 -16.66
N VAL A 51 -25.30 -6.36 -16.21
CA VAL A 51 -25.71 -6.25 -14.80
C VAL A 51 -27.21 -6.13 -14.63
N GLN A 52 -27.68 -6.31 -13.39
CA GLN A 52 -29.07 -6.08 -13.02
C GLN A 52 -29.26 -4.63 -12.57
N SER A 53 -30.10 -3.85 -13.28
CA SER A 53 -30.36 -2.44 -12.96
C SER A 53 -30.89 -2.22 -11.53
N SER A 54 -31.73 -3.13 -11.05
CA SER A 54 -32.30 -3.06 -9.70
C SER A 54 -31.22 -3.13 -8.61
N ILE A 55 -30.18 -3.97 -8.81
CA ILE A 55 -29.05 -4.08 -7.89
C ILE A 55 -28.19 -2.82 -7.94
N MET A 56 -27.90 -2.30 -9.14
CA MET A 56 -27.16 -1.06 -9.32
C MET A 56 -27.86 0.12 -8.65
N LYS A 57 -29.18 0.25 -8.84
CA LYS A 57 -30.00 1.30 -8.19
C LYS A 57 -30.00 1.20 -6.67
N SER A 58 -30.06 -0.01 -6.13
CA SER A 58 -30.04 -0.25 -4.70
C SER A 58 -28.69 0.07 -4.07
N ALA A 59 -27.59 -0.16 -4.79
CA ALA A 59 -26.24 0.01 -4.31
C ALA A 59 -25.76 1.48 -4.37
N SER A 60 -26.29 2.29 -5.31
CA SER A 60 -25.81 3.62 -5.64
C SER A 60 -26.93 4.62 -5.85
N PRO A 61 -26.96 5.75 -5.13
CA PRO A 61 -27.89 6.85 -5.40
C PRO A 61 -27.67 7.46 -6.79
N VAL A 62 -26.43 7.47 -7.30
CA VAL A 62 -26.11 7.97 -8.64
C VAL A 62 -26.74 7.08 -9.70
N PHE A 63 -26.55 5.74 -9.63
CA PHE A 63 -27.23 4.81 -10.54
C PHE A 63 -28.73 4.80 -10.34
N SER A 64 -29.22 4.99 -9.11
CA SER A 64 -30.65 5.13 -8.86
C SER A 64 -31.23 6.31 -9.63
N ALA A 65 -30.60 7.48 -9.57
CA ALA A 65 -31.03 8.66 -10.31
C ALA A 65 -30.89 8.46 -11.83
N MET A 66 -29.75 8.00 -12.30
CA MET A 66 -29.46 7.80 -13.73
C MET A 66 -30.42 6.83 -14.41
N LEU A 67 -30.81 5.76 -13.74
CA LEU A 67 -31.66 4.71 -14.28
C LEU A 67 -33.15 4.85 -13.92
N ALA A 68 -33.56 5.98 -13.31
CA ALA A 68 -34.94 6.20 -12.83
C ALA A 68 -35.92 6.79 -13.88
N GLY A 69 -35.53 6.94 -15.15
CA GLY A 69 -36.40 7.42 -16.21
C GLY A 69 -36.45 8.94 -16.40
N HIS A 70 -35.81 9.71 -15.54
CA HIS A 70 -35.66 11.17 -15.71
C HIS A 70 -34.54 11.55 -16.67
N PHE A 71 -33.53 10.65 -16.76
CA PHE A 71 -32.41 10.79 -17.68
C PHE A 71 -32.62 9.91 -18.91
N ARG A 72 -31.87 10.17 -19.97
CA ARG A 72 -31.93 9.43 -21.23
C ARG A 72 -31.73 7.92 -21.01
N GLU A 73 -30.79 7.55 -20.15
CA GLU A 73 -30.43 6.17 -19.80
C GLU A 73 -31.61 5.43 -19.16
N GLY A 74 -32.33 6.12 -18.25
CA GLY A 74 -33.52 5.55 -17.61
C GLY A 74 -34.70 5.43 -18.56
N GLN A 75 -34.87 6.37 -19.51
CA GLN A 75 -35.89 6.27 -20.56
C GLN A 75 -35.61 5.09 -21.50
N MET A 76 -34.34 4.95 -21.94
CA MET A 76 -33.91 3.81 -22.76
C MET A 76 -34.18 2.47 -22.05
N LEU A 77 -33.95 2.42 -20.71
CA LEU A 77 -34.24 1.22 -19.94
C LEU A 77 -35.74 0.90 -19.88
N GLN A 78 -36.61 1.89 -19.73
CA GLN A 78 -38.06 1.71 -19.75
C GLN A 78 -38.55 1.21 -21.11
N ASP A 79 -38.05 1.78 -22.21
CA ASP A 79 -38.40 1.39 -23.58
C ASP A 79 -37.88 -0.04 -23.86
N ALA A 80 -36.72 -0.42 -23.42
CA ALA A 80 -36.12 -1.72 -23.57
C ALA A 80 -36.86 -2.81 -22.77
N THR A 81 -37.45 -2.48 -21.64
CA THR A 81 -38.26 -3.41 -20.83
C THR A 81 -39.41 -3.99 -21.63
N ALA A 82 -40.00 -3.21 -22.54
CA ALA A 82 -41.06 -3.65 -23.41
C ALA A 82 -40.58 -4.66 -24.48
N SER A 83 -39.29 -4.63 -24.85
CA SER A 83 -38.70 -5.51 -25.86
C SER A 83 -38.03 -6.75 -25.26
N GLY A 84 -37.81 -6.80 -23.93
CA GLY A 84 -37.12 -7.89 -23.25
C GLY A 84 -35.61 -7.97 -23.58
N GLN A 85 -35.04 -6.95 -24.19
CA GLN A 85 -33.61 -6.90 -24.52
C GLN A 85 -32.85 -5.98 -23.53
N PRO A 86 -31.61 -6.31 -23.17
CA PRO A 86 -30.81 -5.42 -22.33
C PRO A 86 -30.46 -4.12 -23.06
N VAL A 87 -30.41 -3.01 -22.32
CA VAL A 87 -30.05 -1.69 -22.84
C VAL A 87 -28.55 -1.44 -22.70
N GLU A 88 -27.92 -0.92 -23.76
CA GLU A 88 -26.51 -0.49 -23.71
C GLU A 88 -26.40 0.97 -23.25
N ILE A 89 -25.62 1.18 -22.20
CA ILE A 89 -25.37 2.51 -21.62
C ILE A 89 -23.87 2.79 -21.63
N PRO A 90 -23.40 3.85 -22.34
CA PRO A 90 -21.99 4.13 -22.42
C PRO A 90 -21.44 4.81 -21.14
N LEU A 91 -20.30 4.33 -20.63
CA LEU A 91 -19.51 4.91 -19.56
C LEU A 91 -18.04 5.07 -20.05
N PRO A 92 -17.76 5.98 -21.00
CA PRO A 92 -16.51 5.99 -21.75
C PRO A 92 -15.27 6.35 -20.93
N GLY A 93 -15.46 6.97 -19.75
CA GLY A 93 -14.37 7.39 -18.87
C GLY A 93 -14.02 6.39 -17.76
N ASP A 94 -14.69 5.24 -17.71
CA ASP A 94 -14.49 4.27 -16.63
C ASP A 94 -13.63 3.09 -17.09
N ASP A 95 -12.72 2.67 -16.19
CA ASP A 95 -11.87 1.50 -16.40
C ASP A 95 -12.68 0.21 -16.32
N PHE A 96 -12.54 -0.65 -17.33
CA PHE A 96 -13.30 -1.90 -17.43
C PHE A 96 -13.03 -2.86 -16.27
N GLU A 97 -11.75 -3.07 -15.93
CA GLU A 97 -11.37 -4.03 -14.90
C GLU A 97 -11.89 -3.60 -13.52
N ALA A 98 -11.71 -2.34 -13.18
CA ALA A 98 -12.17 -1.79 -11.92
C ALA A 98 -13.71 -1.78 -11.83
N PHE A 99 -14.40 -1.37 -12.89
CA PHE A 99 -15.87 -1.36 -12.92
C PHE A 99 -16.45 -2.78 -12.82
N LYS A 100 -15.86 -3.74 -13.53
CA LYS A 100 -16.21 -5.16 -13.43
C LYS A 100 -16.13 -5.67 -11.99
N LEU A 101 -15.03 -5.37 -11.30
CA LEU A 101 -14.83 -5.77 -9.89
C LEU A 101 -15.89 -5.16 -8.96
N ILE A 102 -16.26 -3.90 -9.17
CA ILE A 102 -17.36 -3.26 -8.44
C ILE A 102 -18.68 -4.03 -8.69
N CYS A 103 -19.00 -4.29 -9.95
CA CYS A 103 -20.23 -5.03 -10.29
C CYS A 103 -20.26 -6.42 -9.66
N ILE A 104 -19.16 -7.18 -9.71
CA ILE A 104 -19.03 -8.49 -9.07
C ILE A 104 -19.25 -8.37 -7.55
N ALA A 105 -18.67 -7.35 -6.91
CA ALA A 105 -18.79 -7.12 -5.47
C ALA A 105 -20.24 -6.84 -5.05
N ILE A 106 -20.92 -5.90 -5.72
CA ILE A 106 -22.30 -5.50 -5.37
C ILE A 106 -23.34 -6.56 -5.73
N HIS A 107 -23.09 -7.36 -6.76
CA HIS A 107 -23.95 -8.52 -7.11
C HIS A 107 -23.67 -9.73 -6.23
N ARG A 108 -22.76 -9.63 -5.25
CA ARG A 108 -22.42 -10.68 -4.29
C ARG A 108 -22.01 -11.99 -4.93
N GLN A 109 -21.26 -11.93 -6.02
CA GLN A 109 -20.78 -13.14 -6.66
C GLN A 109 -19.66 -13.79 -5.84
N ALA A 110 -19.70 -15.10 -5.69
CA ALA A 110 -18.68 -15.86 -4.96
C ALA A 110 -17.27 -15.72 -5.55
N SER A 111 -17.17 -15.41 -6.84
CA SER A 111 -15.91 -15.12 -7.53
C SER A 111 -15.12 -13.95 -6.94
N THR A 112 -15.77 -13.02 -6.18
CA THR A 112 -15.08 -11.90 -5.50
C THR A 112 -13.86 -12.37 -4.71
N THR A 113 -13.95 -13.55 -4.07
CA THR A 113 -12.86 -14.10 -3.25
C THR A 113 -11.70 -14.65 -4.07
N GLN A 114 -11.90 -14.93 -5.35
CA GLN A 114 -10.89 -15.47 -6.25
C GLN A 114 -10.02 -14.37 -6.86
N TYR A 115 -10.53 -13.14 -6.93
CA TYR A 115 -9.78 -12.00 -7.45
C TYR A 115 -8.74 -11.51 -6.44
N CYS A 116 -7.57 -11.13 -6.98
CA CYS A 116 -6.52 -10.43 -6.26
C CYS A 116 -6.04 -9.27 -7.15
N PRO A 117 -6.81 -8.17 -7.21
CA PRO A 117 -6.49 -7.04 -8.08
C PRO A 117 -5.22 -6.35 -7.58
N SER A 118 -4.39 -5.80 -8.49
CA SER A 118 -3.20 -5.03 -8.10
C SER A 118 -3.59 -3.77 -7.31
N GLU A 119 -2.61 -3.14 -6.66
CA GLU A 119 -2.82 -1.92 -5.88
C GLU A 119 -3.37 -0.79 -6.76
N GLU A 120 -2.89 -0.69 -8.00
CA GLU A 120 -3.36 0.31 -8.96
C GLU A 120 -4.81 0.02 -9.39
N VAL A 121 -5.18 -1.24 -9.56
CA VAL A 121 -6.58 -1.62 -9.85
C VAL A 121 -7.46 -1.27 -8.67
N LEU A 122 -7.03 -1.55 -7.42
CA LEU A 122 -7.77 -1.16 -6.22
C LEU A 122 -7.97 0.37 -6.13
N MET A 123 -6.96 1.16 -6.53
CA MET A 123 -7.08 2.62 -6.57
C MET A 123 -8.12 3.06 -7.63
N ARG A 124 -8.15 2.42 -8.81
CA ARG A 124 -9.18 2.69 -9.82
C ARG A 124 -10.58 2.25 -9.36
N VAL A 125 -10.68 1.13 -8.61
CA VAL A 125 -11.93 0.72 -7.96
C VAL A 125 -12.40 1.80 -6.99
N LEU A 126 -11.52 2.34 -6.15
CA LEU A 126 -11.84 3.44 -5.24
C LEU A 126 -12.34 4.67 -5.99
N GLN A 127 -11.66 5.08 -7.05
CA GLN A 127 -12.03 6.23 -7.88
C GLN A 127 -13.44 6.08 -8.48
N ILE A 128 -13.75 4.92 -9.03
CA ILE A 128 -15.08 4.66 -9.60
C ILE A 128 -16.14 4.54 -8.50
N ALA A 129 -15.80 3.91 -7.37
CA ALA A 129 -16.69 3.79 -6.24
C ALA A 129 -17.05 5.16 -5.64
N ASP A 130 -16.08 6.08 -5.55
CA ASP A 130 -16.32 7.47 -5.13
C ASP A 130 -17.21 8.21 -6.14
N LYS A 131 -16.88 8.15 -7.43
CA LYS A 131 -17.64 8.78 -8.52
C LYS A 131 -19.13 8.40 -8.50
N TYR A 132 -19.44 7.14 -8.23
CA TYR A 132 -20.81 6.62 -8.21
C TYR A 132 -21.40 6.47 -6.81
N ASN A 133 -20.74 7.00 -5.78
CA ASN A 133 -21.15 6.86 -4.38
C ASN A 133 -21.45 5.40 -3.99
N LEU A 134 -20.47 4.53 -4.24
CA LEU A 134 -20.51 3.08 -4.02
C LEU A 134 -19.54 2.62 -2.93
N VAL A 135 -18.77 3.54 -2.29
CA VAL A 135 -17.69 3.18 -1.34
C VAL A 135 -18.21 2.24 -0.26
N ASP A 136 -19.35 2.56 0.36
CA ASP A 136 -19.96 1.72 1.41
C ASP A 136 -20.39 0.34 0.86
N SER A 137 -20.88 0.30 -0.39
CA SER A 137 -21.36 -0.93 -1.03
C SER A 137 -20.23 -1.91 -1.36
N VAL A 138 -19.02 -1.41 -1.66
CA VAL A 138 -17.85 -2.21 -1.98
C VAL A 138 -16.87 -2.39 -0.82
N PHE A 139 -17.13 -1.76 0.34
CA PHE A 139 -16.25 -1.73 1.50
C PHE A 139 -15.69 -3.11 1.86
N LEU A 140 -16.57 -4.11 2.09
CA LEU A 140 -16.14 -5.45 2.50
C LEU A 140 -15.25 -6.14 1.45
N SER A 141 -15.54 -5.91 0.17
CA SER A 141 -14.73 -6.48 -0.91
C SER A 141 -13.37 -5.83 -0.99
N MET A 142 -13.31 -4.51 -0.89
CA MET A 142 -12.04 -3.77 -0.88
C MET A 142 -11.20 -4.13 0.34
N GLU A 143 -11.80 -4.23 1.52
CA GLU A 143 -11.10 -4.67 2.73
C GLU A 143 -10.56 -6.10 2.58
N PHE A 144 -11.35 -7.00 2.03
CA PHE A 144 -10.93 -8.38 1.76
C PHE A 144 -9.75 -8.44 0.78
N TRP A 145 -9.79 -7.67 -0.30
CA TRP A 145 -8.71 -7.62 -1.28
C TRP A 145 -7.44 -6.99 -0.67
N ALA A 146 -7.56 -5.85 -0.02
CA ALA A 146 -6.43 -5.16 0.60
C ALA A 146 -5.75 -6.02 1.68
N ARG A 147 -6.50 -6.80 2.45
CA ARG A 147 -5.95 -7.69 3.50
C ARG A 147 -4.97 -8.72 2.97
N LYS A 148 -5.09 -9.15 1.71
CA LYS A 148 -4.18 -10.10 1.08
C LYS A 148 -2.75 -9.57 0.94
N TYR A 149 -2.59 -8.25 0.93
CA TYR A 149 -1.29 -7.59 0.74
C TYR A 149 -0.54 -7.32 2.05
N VAL A 150 -1.19 -7.44 3.20
CA VAL A 150 -0.56 -7.18 4.51
C VAL A 150 0.72 -7.97 4.75
N PRO A 151 0.83 -9.27 4.38
CA PRO A 151 2.03 -10.05 4.64
C PRO A 151 3.25 -9.70 3.79
N ASP A 152 3.05 -9.00 2.66
CA ASP A 152 4.11 -8.72 1.70
C ASP A 152 4.59 -7.27 1.77
N PRO A 153 5.73 -6.99 2.45
CA PRO A 153 6.25 -5.64 2.59
C PRO A 153 6.89 -5.08 1.30
N THR A 154 7.01 -5.87 0.24
CA THR A 154 7.58 -5.43 -1.04
C THR A 154 6.58 -4.65 -1.89
N LEU A 155 5.30 -4.74 -1.56
CA LEU A 155 4.21 -4.07 -2.25
C LEU A 155 4.07 -2.61 -1.80
N ASN A 156 3.31 -1.83 -2.57
CA ASN A 156 3.11 -0.42 -2.30
C ASN A 156 2.14 -0.19 -1.11
N HIS A 157 2.64 -0.43 0.10
CA HIS A 157 1.86 -0.23 1.32
C HIS A 157 1.40 1.22 1.53
N PHE A 158 2.07 2.21 0.91
CA PHE A 158 1.64 3.60 0.98
C PHE A 158 0.32 3.82 0.22
N LEU A 159 0.21 3.27 -0.99
CA LEU A 159 -1.01 3.31 -1.78
C LEU A 159 -2.16 2.56 -1.09
N LEU A 160 -1.87 1.36 -0.57
CA LEU A 160 -2.85 0.56 0.19
C LEU A 160 -3.32 1.26 1.47
N MET A 161 -2.42 1.95 2.17
CA MET A 161 -2.76 2.76 3.35
C MET A 161 -3.74 3.89 2.98
N ILE A 162 -3.51 4.57 1.85
CA ILE A 162 -4.40 5.63 1.37
C ILE A 162 -5.78 5.05 1.02
N ILE A 163 -5.84 3.91 0.34
CA ILE A 163 -7.11 3.22 0.06
C ILE A 163 -7.85 2.92 1.35
N CYS A 164 -7.17 2.35 2.35
CA CYS A 164 -7.76 2.02 3.64
C CYS A 164 -8.22 3.27 4.43
N HIS A 165 -7.51 4.40 4.28
CA HIS A 165 -7.96 5.69 4.82
C HIS A 165 -9.28 6.13 4.19
N GLN A 166 -9.41 6.04 2.87
CA GLN A 166 -10.63 6.48 2.15
C GLN A 166 -11.84 5.59 2.46
N ILE A 167 -11.65 4.27 2.51
CA ILE A 167 -12.74 3.35 2.89
C ILE A 167 -12.98 3.26 4.41
N LYS A 168 -12.23 4.02 5.23
CA LYS A 168 -12.35 4.02 6.70
C LYS A 168 -12.09 2.66 7.36
N SER A 169 -11.24 1.81 6.77
CA SER A 169 -10.81 0.56 7.37
C SER A 169 -9.71 0.79 8.41
N GLN A 170 -10.09 0.96 9.68
CA GLN A 170 -9.18 1.26 10.80
C GLN A 170 -8.09 0.19 10.97
N GLU A 171 -8.47 -1.08 10.95
CA GLU A 171 -7.52 -2.18 11.17
C GLU A 171 -6.44 -2.24 10.08
N LEU A 172 -6.84 -2.23 8.80
CA LEU A 172 -5.90 -2.29 7.69
C LEU A 172 -5.06 -1.02 7.58
N PHE A 173 -5.64 0.14 7.86
CA PHE A 173 -4.90 1.39 7.92
C PHE A 173 -3.75 1.33 8.95
N GLN A 174 -4.03 0.79 10.16
CA GLN A 174 -3.01 0.56 11.18
C GLN A 174 -1.95 -0.43 10.72
N LEU A 175 -2.34 -1.54 10.10
CA LEU A 175 -1.39 -2.56 9.63
C LEU A 175 -0.44 -2.02 8.56
N PHE A 176 -0.96 -1.30 7.56
CA PHE A 176 -0.13 -0.73 6.50
C PHE A 176 0.76 0.42 7.01
N SER A 177 0.22 1.33 7.82
CA SER A 177 1.03 2.40 8.42
C SER A 177 2.11 1.86 9.35
N ARG A 178 1.81 0.79 10.12
CA ARG A 178 2.80 0.07 10.91
C ARG A 178 3.92 -0.50 10.04
N SER A 179 3.55 -1.19 8.97
CA SER A 179 4.53 -1.76 8.04
C SER A 179 5.44 -0.69 7.45
N LEU A 180 4.88 0.43 7.02
CA LEU A 180 5.63 1.56 6.49
C LEU A 180 6.62 2.13 7.51
N VAL A 181 6.16 2.42 8.73
CA VAL A 181 7.03 2.97 9.79
C VAL A 181 8.18 2.03 10.13
N LEU A 182 7.94 0.72 10.14
CA LEU A 182 8.97 -0.25 10.50
C LEU A 182 9.94 -0.56 9.35
N ASN A 183 9.46 -0.63 8.11
CA ASN A 183 10.22 -1.20 6.99
C ASN A 183 10.70 -0.16 5.96
N HIS A 184 10.07 1.02 5.87
CA HIS A 184 10.52 2.05 4.93
C HIS A 184 11.66 2.87 5.53
N GLY A 185 12.81 2.94 4.82
CA GLY A 185 14.00 3.66 5.27
C GLY A 185 14.03 5.12 4.84
N GLY A 186 13.45 5.44 3.67
CA GLY A 186 13.49 6.77 3.07
C GLY A 186 12.53 7.80 3.69
N SER A 187 12.45 8.97 3.09
CA SER A 187 11.47 9.99 3.47
C SER A 187 10.07 9.61 3.04
N PHE A 188 9.11 9.72 3.94
CA PHE A 188 7.70 9.55 3.60
C PHE A 188 7.17 10.69 2.72
N MET A 189 7.78 11.88 2.82
CA MET A 189 7.46 13.00 1.92
C MET A 189 7.87 12.70 0.47
N SER A 190 9.05 12.09 0.28
CA SER A 190 9.50 11.64 -1.05
C SER A 190 8.61 10.52 -1.57
N LEU A 191 8.29 9.55 -0.72
CA LEU A 191 7.38 8.45 -1.05
C LEU A 191 5.99 8.97 -1.46
N ALA A 192 5.46 9.99 -0.78
CA ALA A 192 4.21 10.64 -1.14
C ALA A 192 4.27 11.30 -2.53
N ALA A 193 5.36 12.02 -2.82
CA ALA A 193 5.57 12.68 -4.11
C ALA A 193 5.70 11.67 -5.27
N GLU A 194 6.41 10.56 -5.05
CA GLU A 194 6.56 9.48 -6.03
C GLU A 194 5.23 8.79 -6.35
N ASN A 195 4.35 8.67 -5.35
CA ASN A 195 3.06 8.00 -5.51
C ASN A 195 1.93 8.93 -5.97
N GLU A 196 2.12 10.25 -5.99
CA GLU A 196 1.06 11.22 -6.30
C GLU A 196 0.36 10.93 -7.63
N GLN A 197 1.12 10.52 -8.65
CA GLN A 197 0.58 10.19 -9.98
C GLN A 197 -0.26 8.90 -10.03
N HIS A 198 -0.15 8.03 -9.04
CA HIS A 198 -0.89 6.76 -8.94
C HIS A 198 -2.14 6.88 -8.07
N ILE A 199 -2.30 8.02 -7.39
CA ILE A 199 -3.44 8.28 -6.50
C ILE A 199 -4.53 8.99 -7.29
N CYS A 200 -5.77 8.54 -7.16
CA CYS A 200 -6.90 9.12 -7.87
C CYS A 200 -7.21 10.55 -7.40
N ASP A 201 -7.78 11.35 -8.29
CA ASP A 201 -8.11 12.77 -8.04
C ASP A 201 -9.14 12.97 -6.90
N SER A 202 -9.89 11.94 -6.52
CA SER A 202 -10.81 11.98 -5.38
C SER A 202 -10.12 12.08 -4.03
N VAL A 203 -8.82 11.76 -3.96
CA VAL A 203 -8.01 11.92 -2.74
C VAL A 203 -7.32 13.28 -2.73
N PRO A 204 -7.68 14.20 -1.82
CA PRO A 204 -7.05 15.51 -1.78
C PRO A 204 -5.54 15.40 -1.52
N ARG A 205 -4.73 16.16 -2.28
CA ARG A 205 -3.27 16.21 -2.09
C ARG A 205 -2.88 16.51 -0.65
N GLY A 206 -3.62 17.40 0.02
CA GLY A 206 -3.40 17.71 1.43
C GLY A 206 -3.49 16.49 2.34
N THR A 207 -4.38 15.53 2.05
CA THR A 207 -4.51 14.28 2.78
C THR A 207 -3.28 13.40 2.59
N ILE A 208 -2.76 13.30 1.36
CA ILE A 208 -1.57 12.48 1.04
C ILE A 208 -0.37 12.96 1.87
N TYR A 209 -0.10 14.26 1.86
CA TYR A 209 1.03 14.84 2.60
C TYR A 209 0.79 14.88 4.11
N LYS A 210 -0.46 15.03 4.58
CA LYS A 210 -0.81 14.87 6.00
C LYS A 210 -0.46 13.47 6.50
N LEU A 211 -0.79 12.44 5.73
CA LEU A 211 -0.44 11.05 6.04
C LEU A 211 1.09 10.84 6.07
N ALA A 212 1.82 11.38 5.11
CA ALA A 212 3.28 11.32 5.10
C ALA A 212 3.90 11.99 6.32
N CYS A 213 3.44 13.18 6.71
CA CYS A 213 3.88 13.86 7.93
C CYS A 213 3.60 13.02 9.19
N ALA A 214 2.41 12.41 9.29
CA ALA A 214 2.06 11.58 10.43
C ALA A 214 2.96 10.33 10.54
N LEU A 215 3.34 9.71 9.41
CA LEU A 215 4.30 8.61 9.38
C LEU A 215 5.71 9.06 9.82
N GLU A 216 6.18 10.24 9.37
CA GLU A 216 7.47 10.79 9.81
C GLU A 216 7.49 11.02 11.33
N GLU A 217 6.45 11.62 11.88
CA GLU A 217 6.33 11.88 13.32
C GLU A 217 6.30 10.57 14.12
N MET A 218 5.56 9.58 13.63
CA MET A 218 5.47 8.27 14.25
C MET A 218 6.83 7.55 14.23
N ARG A 219 7.53 7.56 13.10
CA ARG A 219 8.88 7.00 12.98
C ARG A 219 9.87 7.70 13.93
N ALA A 220 9.86 9.03 13.96
CA ALA A 220 10.70 9.80 14.86
C ALA A 220 10.43 9.49 16.35
N THR A 221 9.16 9.28 16.69
CA THR A 221 8.76 8.90 18.05
C THR A 221 9.22 7.50 18.41
N MET A 222 9.08 6.54 17.50
CA MET A 222 9.58 5.18 17.68
C MET A 222 11.11 5.16 17.87
N MET A 223 11.84 5.90 17.04
CA MET A 223 13.29 6.03 17.16
C MET A 223 13.69 6.66 18.51
N ARG A 224 13.00 7.70 18.95
CA ARG A 224 13.23 8.30 20.29
C ARG A 224 12.98 7.30 21.42
N ARG A 225 11.92 6.47 21.33
CA ARG A 225 11.61 5.42 22.33
C ARG A 225 12.72 4.37 22.38
N ILE A 226 13.15 3.88 21.22
CA ILE A 226 14.24 2.89 21.11
C ILE A 226 15.53 3.48 21.71
N THR A 227 15.91 4.70 21.31
CA THR A 227 17.14 5.35 21.81
C THR A 227 17.09 5.61 23.31
N LYS A 228 15.94 6.13 23.82
CA LYS A 228 15.74 6.37 25.26
C LYS A 228 15.85 5.08 26.05
N PHE A 229 15.24 4.01 25.55
CA PHE A 229 15.26 2.70 26.19
C PHE A 229 16.69 2.14 26.27
N ILE A 230 17.42 2.16 25.16
CA ILE A 230 18.81 1.68 25.10
C ILE A 230 19.69 2.51 26.05
N ASN A 231 19.58 3.83 26.01
CA ASN A 231 20.36 4.71 26.91
C ASN A 231 20.03 4.47 28.39
N ALA A 232 18.77 4.24 28.74
CA ALA A 232 18.38 3.96 30.12
C ALA A 232 18.98 2.64 30.63
N GLU A 233 18.96 1.58 29.81
CA GLU A 233 19.58 0.29 30.16
C GLU A 233 21.11 0.40 30.29
N LEU A 234 21.72 1.26 29.47
CA LEU A 234 23.16 1.52 29.55
C LEU A 234 23.50 2.30 30.82
N MET A 235 22.77 3.37 31.15
CA MET A 235 23.00 4.23 32.31
C MET A 235 22.71 3.51 33.65
N ALA A 236 21.69 2.68 33.70
CA ALA A 236 21.37 1.89 34.90
C ALA A 236 22.55 1.00 35.36
N ARG A 237 23.45 0.65 34.45
CA ARG A 237 24.64 -0.17 34.74
C ARG A 237 25.82 0.63 35.19
N PHE A 238 26.04 1.84 34.62
CA PHE A 238 27.06 2.75 35.10
C PHE A 238 26.81 3.22 36.53
N ASN A 239 25.52 3.43 36.92
CA ASN A 239 25.16 3.94 38.23
C ASN A 239 25.10 2.85 39.33
N ASN A 240 25.08 1.57 38.99
CA ASN A 240 25.03 0.48 39.97
C ASN A 240 26.39 0.08 40.56
N GLY A 241 27.36 0.99 40.53
CA GLY A 241 28.52 0.96 41.44
C GLY A 241 29.59 -0.10 41.15
N HIS A 242 29.63 -0.66 39.94
CA HIS A 242 30.81 -1.37 39.51
C HIS A 242 31.90 -0.36 39.15
N SER A 243 32.97 -0.32 39.95
CA SER A 243 34.14 0.51 39.68
C SER A 243 34.62 0.22 38.22
N ASP A 244 35.17 1.25 37.55
CA ASP A 244 35.68 1.16 36.18
C ASP A 244 36.65 -0.01 35.93
N ASN A 245 37.14 -0.66 36.95
CA ASN A 245 38.00 -1.83 36.92
C ASN A 245 37.26 -3.20 36.82
N GLU A 246 35.91 -3.22 37.00
CA GLU A 246 35.13 -4.47 36.95
C GLU A 246 34.19 -4.58 35.76
N MET A 247 34.07 -3.54 34.94
CA MET A 247 33.44 -3.69 33.66
C MET A 247 34.38 -4.56 32.80
N SER A 248 34.05 -5.86 32.76
CA SER A 248 34.81 -6.87 32.04
C SER A 248 35.14 -6.32 30.65
N SER A 249 36.43 -6.35 30.29
CA SER A 249 36.98 -5.96 28.97
C SER A 249 36.14 -6.53 27.80
N ASP A 250 35.33 -7.50 28.09
CA ASP A 250 34.51 -8.27 27.16
C ASP A 250 33.16 -7.61 26.83
N ILE A 251 32.60 -6.77 27.70
CA ILE A 251 31.29 -6.06 27.49
C ILE A 251 31.50 -4.74 26.79
N LEU A 252 32.58 -4.06 27.02
CA LEU A 252 32.90 -2.73 26.49
C LEU A 252 32.87 -2.66 24.94
N PRO A 253 33.36 -3.67 24.18
CA PRO A 253 33.26 -3.69 22.72
C PRO A 253 31.81 -3.71 22.21
N TYR A 254 30.93 -4.48 22.84
CA TYR A 254 29.51 -4.56 22.45
C TYR A 254 28.76 -3.28 22.74
N TYR A 255 29.08 -2.64 23.85
CA TYR A 255 28.57 -1.33 24.19
C TYR A 255 28.97 -0.28 23.15
N ARG A 256 30.23 -0.26 22.72
CA ARG A 256 30.73 0.65 21.68
C ARG A 256 30.05 0.38 20.34
N LEU A 257 29.82 -0.89 20.00
CA LEU A 257 29.11 -1.29 18.78
C LEU A 257 27.65 -0.82 18.81
N LEU A 258 26.93 -1.08 19.91
CA LEU A 258 25.54 -0.65 20.06
C LEU A 258 25.41 0.89 19.99
N ARG A 259 26.32 1.60 20.66
CA ARG A 259 26.38 3.05 20.59
C ARG A 259 26.74 3.54 19.18
N GLY A 260 27.68 2.90 18.50
CA GLY A 260 28.03 3.22 17.12
C GLY A 260 26.86 3.05 16.15
N VAL A 261 26.07 1.99 16.31
CA VAL A 261 24.83 1.76 15.56
C VAL A 261 23.84 2.90 15.85
N LEU A 262 23.57 3.23 17.11
CA LEU A 262 22.66 4.31 17.48
C LEU A 262 23.13 5.68 16.99
N ASP A 263 24.43 5.97 17.11
CA ASP A 263 25.02 7.24 16.65
C ASP A 263 24.92 7.37 15.12
N SER A 264 25.04 6.27 14.37
CA SER A 264 24.87 6.28 12.91
C SER A 264 23.43 6.65 12.49
N TYR A 265 22.44 6.18 13.24
CA TYR A 265 21.03 6.54 13.04
C TYR A 265 20.68 7.95 13.56
N SER A 266 21.32 8.39 14.66
CA SER A 266 21.06 9.70 15.27
C SER A 266 21.68 10.86 14.48
N ARG A 267 22.77 10.63 13.75
CA ARG A 267 23.47 11.67 12.98
C ARG A 267 22.75 12.04 11.68
N ASN A 268 21.76 11.26 11.25
CA ASN A 268 20.98 11.50 10.03
C ASN A 268 19.46 11.66 10.28
N PRO A 269 19.00 12.48 11.27
CA PRO A 269 17.57 12.75 11.38
C PRO A 269 17.18 13.78 10.30
N GLY A 270 16.89 13.32 9.09
CA GLY A 270 16.23 14.15 8.09
C GLY A 270 17.12 14.89 7.10
N LEU A 271 18.45 14.71 7.06
CA LEU A 271 19.25 15.15 5.92
C LEU A 271 19.43 13.97 4.96
N HIS A 272 18.70 14.04 3.87
CA HIS A 272 18.73 13.09 2.76
C HIS A 272 20.09 13.14 2.05
N SER A 273 21.08 12.44 2.56
CA SER A 273 22.22 12.06 1.72
C SER A 273 21.82 10.75 1.02
N VAL A 274 21.70 10.82 -0.27
CA VAL A 274 21.51 9.72 -1.20
C VAL A 274 22.40 8.55 -0.78
N GLY A 275 21.84 7.48 -0.21
CA GLY A 275 22.54 6.23 -0.02
C GLY A 275 22.44 5.46 1.29
N ASN A 276 21.82 5.99 2.37
CA ASN A 276 21.72 5.28 3.65
C ASN A 276 20.31 5.41 4.27
N ASP A 277 19.32 4.91 3.57
CA ASP A 277 17.93 4.87 4.04
C ASP A 277 17.70 3.61 4.88
N TYR A 278 18.02 3.69 6.19
CA TYR A 278 17.79 2.56 7.11
C TYR A 278 16.41 2.64 7.75
N SER A 279 15.69 1.52 7.69
CA SER A 279 14.42 1.35 8.39
C SER A 279 14.62 1.02 9.89
N ILE A 280 13.54 1.08 10.67
CA ILE A 280 13.53 0.61 12.06
C ILE A 280 13.83 -0.89 12.12
N SER A 281 13.33 -1.66 11.15
CA SER A 281 13.62 -3.09 11.02
C SER A 281 15.09 -3.35 10.76
N ASP A 282 15.77 -2.52 9.96
CA ASP A 282 17.22 -2.62 9.74
C ASP A 282 17.99 -2.34 11.02
N LEU A 283 17.64 -1.28 11.73
CA LEU A 283 18.24 -0.95 13.04
C LEU A 283 18.11 -2.13 14.01
N THR A 284 16.91 -2.65 14.15
CA THR A 284 16.62 -3.79 15.03
C THR A 284 17.41 -5.02 14.61
N SER A 285 17.48 -5.30 13.31
CA SER A 285 18.24 -6.41 12.76
C SER A 285 19.74 -6.28 13.00
N GLN A 286 20.31 -5.07 12.89
CA GLN A 286 21.71 -4.81 13.19
C GLN A 286 22.00 -5.02 14.68
N ILE A 287 21.12 -4.56 15.57
CA ILE A 287 21.24 -4.79 17.00
C ILE A 287 21.18 -6.31 17.31
N LEU A 288 20.27 -7.04 16.66
CA LEU A 288 20.14 -8.48 16.82
C LEU A 288 21.36 -9.26 16.29
N LYS A 289 22.02 -8.79 15.23
CA LYS A 289 23.26 -9.41 14.71
C LYS A 289 24.42 -9.32 15.71
N ILE A 290 24.43 -8.33 16.59
CA ILE A 290 25.41 -8.24 17.68
C ILE A 290 25.29 -9.46 18.61
N GLU A 291 24.07 -10.01 18.80
CA GLU A 291 23.83 -11.21 19.59
C GLU A 291 24.59 -12.43 19.06
N THR A 292 24.59 -12.62 17.74
CA THR A 292 25.26 -13.77 17.11
C THR A 292 26.80 -13.69 17.16
N SER A 293 27.32 -12.50 17.48
CA SER A 293 28.76 -12.25 17.63
C SER A 293 29.30 -12.60 19.02
N PHE A 294 28.40 -12.95 19.98
CA PHE A 294 28.86 -13.43 21.29
C PHE A 294 29.45 -14.85 21.16
N PRO A 295 30.65 -15.10 21.72
CA PRO A 295 31.20 -16.44 21.75
C PRO A 295 30.29 -17.37 22.56
N ALA A 296 30.11 -18.58 22.04
CA ALA A 296 29.27 -19.62 22.68
C ALA A 296 29.65 -19.80 24.16
N GLU A 297 28.64 -20.06 24.97
CA GLU A 297 28.62 -20.11 26.47
C GLU A 297 29.82 -20.76 27.18
N ARG A 298 30.66 -21.53 26.51
CA ARG A 298 31.74 -22.31 27.14
C ARG A 298 32.92 -21.47 27.65
N SER A 299 33.10 -20.24 27.15
CA SER A 299 34.23 -19.36 27.52
C SER A 299 33.89 -18.34 28.60
N TYR A 300 32.60 -18.02 28.79
CA TYR A 300 32.15 -16.90 29.63
C TYR A 300 31.92 -17.24 31.11
N ASN A 301 31.86 -18.50 31.47
CA ASN A 301 31.43 -18.94 32.83
C ASN A 301 32.36 -18.52 33.98
N ARG A 302 33.51 -17.86 33.72
CA ARG A 302 34.43 -17.48 34.77
C ARG A 302 34.57 -15.98 35.08
N THR A 303 34.22 -15.11 34.15
CA THR A 303 34.52 -13.69 34.33
C THR A 303 33.32 -12.72 34.24
N ALA A 304 32.18 -13.08 33.62
CA ALA A 304 30.99 -12.22 33.53
C ALA A 304 29.68 -13.03 33.52
N PRO A 305 29.29 -13.67 34.64
CA PRO A 305 28.09 -14.53 34.70
C PRO A 305 26.77 -13.81 34.44
N ASN A 306 26.73 -12.48 34.51
CA ASN A 306 25.51 -11.67 34.45
C ASN A 306 25.33 -10.90 33.13
N ALA A 307 26.28 -10.93 32.19
CA ALA A 307 26.23 -10.12 30.97
C ALA A 307 25.20 -10.63 29.93
N ILE A 308 25.21 -11.94 29.70
CA ILE A 308 24.32 -12.58 28.70
C ILE A 308 22.83 -12.44 29.06
N PRO A 309 22.38 -12.72 30.30
CA PRO A 309 20.97 -12.59 30.66
C PRO A 309 20.42 -11.19 30.46
N VAL A 310 21.25 -10.22 30.63
CA VAL A 310 20.87 -8.82 30.53
C VAL A 310 20.75 -8.34 29.11
N TYR A 311 21.70 -8.71 28.24
CA TYR A 311 21.63 -8.43 26.82
C TYR A 311 20.40 -9.11 26.20
N MET A 312 20.12 -10.35 26.59
CA MET A 312 18.91 -11.08 26.20
C MET A 312 17.62 -10.37 26.67
N ALA A 313 17.64 -9.76 27.86
CA ALA A 313 16.51 -8.95 28.33
C ALA A 313 16.33 -7.67 27.48
N LEU A 314 17.42 -7.01 27.09
CA LEU A 314 17.39 -5.85 26.18
C LEU A 314 16.77 -6.23 24.83
N LEU A 315 17.24 -7.31 24.22
CA LEU A 315 16.73 -7.78 22.93
C LEU A 315 15.26 -8.15 22.99
N ARG A 316 14.83 -8.87 24.04
CA ARG A 316 13.44 -9.24 24.25
C ARG A 316 12.54 -7.99 24.33
N ARG A 317 12.98 -6.95 25.03
CA ARG A 317 12.25 -5.69 25.15
C ARG A 317 12.23 -4.90 23.84
N LEU A 318 13.31 -4.89 23.06
CA LEU A 318 13.35 -4.26 21.73
C LEU A 318 12.39 -4.96 20.76
N ARG A 319 12.38 -6.29 20.77
CA ARG A 319 11.37 -7.06 20.01
C ARG A 319 9.95 -6.69 20.47
N GLY A 320 9.71 -6.63 21.79
CA GLY A 320 8.42 -6.24 22.33
C GLY A 320 7.99 -4.82 21.95
N LEU A 321 8.91 -3.86 21.77
CA LEU A 321 8.57 -2.53 21.27
C LEU A 321 8.05 -2.58 19.83
N ASN A 322 8.69 -3.36 18.96
CA ASN A 322 8.24 -3.52 17.57
C ASN A 322 6.94 -4.34 17.49
N GLU A 323 6.80 -5.38 18.29
CA GLU A 323 5.59 -6.23 18.30
C GLU A 323 4.36 -5.49 18.82
N ASN A 324 4.54 -4.63 19.83
CA ASN A 324 3.44 -3.85 20.42
C ASN A 324 3.15 -2.54 19.69
N PHE A 325 3.92 -2.19 18.67
CA PHE A 325 3.66 -1.02 17.85
C PHE A 325 2.45 -1.25 16.93
N VAL A 326 1.44 -0.39 17.00
CA VAL A 326 0.14 -0.63 16.37
C VAL A 326 -0.02 0.06 15.01
N GLY A 327 0.68 1.17 14.76
CA GLY A 327 0.50 2.01 13.57
C GLY A 327 -0.38 3.23 13.85
N LEU A 328 -0.74 3.96 12.77
CA LEU A 328 -1.57 5.18 12.87
C LEU A 328 -3.04 4.85 13.14
N CYS A 329 -3.67 5.63 14.00
CA CYS A 329 -5.11 5.57 14.25
C CYS A 329 -5.84 6.61 13.38
N LEU A 330 -6.88 6.21 12.65
CA LEU A 330 -7.70 7.11 11.83
C LEU A 330 -8.35 8.21 12.64
N ASP A 331 -9.00 7.86 13.76
CA ASP A 331 -9.70 8.85 14.60
C ASP A 331 -8.73 9.86 15.20
N CYS A 332 -7.55 9.41 15.66
CA CYS A 332 -6.50 10.32 16.14
C CYS A 332 -6.00 11.26 15.05
N LEU A 333 -5.89 10.77 13.82
CA LEU A 333 -5.46 11.55 12.67
C LEU A 333 -6.50 12.60 12.26
N GLU A 334 -7.80 12.27 12.35
CA GLU A 334 -8.89 13.19 12.01
C GLU A 334 -8.95 14.38 12.97
N VAL A 335 -8.66 14.15 14.25
CA VAL A 335 -8.65 15.23 15.27
C VAL A 335 -7.29 15.90 15.44
N ASP A 336 -6.33 15.62 14.56
CA ASP A 336 -4.95 16.13 14.60
C ASP A 336 -4.23 15.91 15.95
N LYS A 337 -4.60 14.82 16.64
CA LYS A 337 -4.02 14.44 17.92
C LYS A 337 -3.47 13.02 17.86
N LEU A 338 -2.27 12.89 17.29
CA LEU A 338 -1.62 11.59 17.16
C LEU A 338 -1.31 11.00 18.54
N ASP A 339 -1.93 9.88 18.85
CA ASP A 339 -1.60 9.07 20.01
C ASP A 339 -0.91 7.78 19.54
N PHE A 340 0.37 7.66 19.86
CA PHE A 340 1.22 6.55 19.42
C PHE A 340 0.96 5.23 20.16
N ASP A 341 0.19 5.26 21.22
CA ASP A 341 -0.23 4.09 21.99
C ASP A 341 -1.73 3.75 21.75
N CYS A 342 -2.37 4.50 20.88
CA CYS A 342 -3.77 4.30 20.53
C CYS A 342 -3.99 2.97 19.81
N ARG A 343 -4.86 2.13 20.36
CA ARG A 343 -5.25 0.83 19.79
C ARG A 343 -6.47 0.91 18.88
N GLY A 344 -6.88 2.12 18.47
CA GLY A 344 -8.03 2.32 17.58
C GLY A 344 -9.39 2.11 18.27
N VAL A 345 -9.42 2.09 19.60
CA VAL A 345 -10.68 1.97 20.36
C VAL A 345 -11.02 3.36 20.90
N HIS A 346 -11.77 4.12 20.11
CA HIS A 346 -12.39 5.37 20.52
C HIS A 346 -13.86 5.12 20.86
N LYS A 347 -14.33 5.72 21.95
CA LYS A 347 -15.74 5.65 22.39
C LYS A 347 -16.49 6.88 21.88
#